data_f4d09b1b1b8ddc35c02854f8ae87de1f
#
_entry.id   f4d09b1b1b8ddc35c02854f8ae87de1f
#
_cell.length_a   1.000
_cell.length_b   1.000
_cell.length_c   1.000
_cell.angle_alpha   90.00
_cell.angle_beta   90.00
_cell.angle_gamma   90.00
#
_symmetry.space_group_name_H-M   'P 1'
#
loop_
_entity.id
_entity.type
_entity.pdbx_description
1 polymer ?
#
loop_
_entity_poly.entity_id
_entity_poly.type
_entity_poly.pdbx_seq_one_letter_code
_entity_poly.pdbx_strand_id
1 'polypeptide(L)'
;MKVLFINLVYGTGSTGKIIADIMDMLKKYGNDAKALYGTGARSDNADAVRVSGKLGYYFHNAVSRLTDHTGLYSWAATRRMIREIRAFQPDLIHLHTLHGFYVNYEMLFRFLK
;
A
#
# COMPACT_ATOMS: atom_id res chain seq x y z
N MET A 1 -10.30 15.26 -8.14
CA MET A 1 -9.18 14.32 -8.48
C MET A 1 -9.15 13.22 -7.46
N LYS A 2 -8.87 12.01 -7.89
CA LYS A 2 -8.74 10.82 -7.03
C LYS A 2 -7.26 10.47 -6.89
N VAL A 3 -6.73 10.56 -5.68
CA VAL A 3 -5.32 10.28 -5.39
C VAL A 3 -5.21 9.02 -4.54
N LEU A 4 -4.40 8.07 -4.99
CA LEU A 4 -4.11 6.84 -4.26
C LEU A 4 -2.67 6.86 -3.76
N PHE A 5 -2.50 6.57 -2.48
CA PHE A 5 -1.19 6.40 -1.85
C PHE A 5 -0.91 4.92 -1.60
N ILE A 6 0.32 4.48 -1.88
CA ILE A 6 0.81 3.15 -1.52
C ILE A 6 2.03 3.31 -0.64
N ASN A 7 1.97 2.77 0.57
CA ASN A 7 3.04 2.87 1.56
C ASN A 7 3.12 1.62 2.44
N LEU A 8 4.21 1.49 3.17
CA LEU A 8 4.39 0.41 4.15
C LEU A 8 3.42 0.53 5.32
N VAL A 9 3.22 1.73 5.86
CA VAL A 9 2.38 2.02 7.03
C VAL A 9 1.42 3.18 6.77
N TYR A 10 0.39 3.29 7.61
CA TYR A 10 -0.54 4.41 7.59
C TYR A 10 -0.78 4.93 9.01
N GLY A 11 -0.76 6.27 9.18
CA GLY A 11 -1.04 6.94 10.45
C GLY A 11 0.01 6.76 11.53
N THR A 12 1.04 5.97 11.30
CA THR A 12 2.15 5.71 12.24
C THR A 12 3.49 5.90 11.56
N GLY A 13 4.53 6.16 12.34
CA GLY A 13 5.84 6.52 11.80
C GLY A 13 5.84 7.84 11.03
N SER A 14 6.97 8.24 10.47
CA SER A 14 7.08 9.50 9.74
C SER A 14 6.29 9.49 8.42
N THR A 15 6.51 8.49 7.59
CA THR A 15 5.85 8.39 6.28
C THR A 15 4.35 8.12 6.39
N GLY A 16 3.92 7.31 7.36
CA GLY A 16 2.51 7.01 7.58
C GLY A 16 1.71 8.22 8.05
N LYS A 17 2.29 9.06 8.90
CA LYS A 17 1.68 10.33 9.33
C LYS A 17 1.60 11.34 8.19
N ILE A 18 2.67 11.48 7.41
CA ILE A 18 2.69 12.37 6.24
C ILE A 18 1.54 12.02 5.28
N ILE A 19 1.33 10.75 4.99
CA ILE A 19 0.23 10.32 4.12
C ILE A 19 -1.13 10.66 4.70
N ALA A 20 -1.34 10.40 5.99
CA ALA A 20 -2.59 10.73 6.66
C ALA A 20 -2.89 12.24 6.56
N ASP A 21 -1.90 13.09 6.86
CA ASP A 21 -2.03 14.54 6.79
C ASP A 21 -2.31 15.04 5.37
N ILE A 22 -1.63 14.47 4.37
CA ILE A 22 -1.88 14.82 2.95
C ILE A 22 -3.28 14.41 2.52
N MET A 23 -3.74 13.22 2.92
CA MET A 23 -5.09 12.75 2.61
C MET A 23 -6.16 13.67 3.21
N ASP A 24 -6.00 14.08 4.46
CA ASP A 24 -6.92 15.00 5.12
C ASP A 24 -6.95 16.37 4.41
N MET A 25 -5.79 16.87 4.01
CA MET A 25 -5.68 18.10 3.25
C MET A 25 -6.38 17.98 1.88
N LEU A 26 -6.14 16.91 1.13
CA LEU A 26 -6.78 16.68 -0.17
C LEU A 26 -8.31 16.63 -0.06
N LYS A 27 -8.83 15.94 0.94
CA LYS A 27 -10.27 15.86 1.20
C LYS A 27 -10.85 17.22 1.58
N LYS A 28 -10.14 18.01 2.37
CA LYS A 28 -10.54 19.38 2.72
C LYS A 28 -10.72 20.26 1.48
N TYR A 29 -9.94 20.03 0.43
CA TYR A 29 -10.03 20.76 -0.83
C TYR A 29 -10.90 20.06 -1.89
N GLY A 30 -11.76 19.13 -1.49
CA GLY A 30 -12.75 18.51 -2.37
C GLY A 30 -12.23 17.36 -3.24
N ASN A 31 -11.06 16.81 -2.95
CA ASN A 31 -10.50 15.66 -3.65
C ASN A 31 -10.77 14.36 -2.91
N ASP A 32 -10.84 13.25 -3.64
CA ASP A 32 -10.89 11.91 -3.06
C ASP A 32 -9.47 11.40 -2.82
N ALA A 33 -9.23 10.81 -1.67
CA ALA A 33 -7.94 10.22 -1.33
C ALA A 33 -8.11 8.86 -0.66
N LYS A 34 -7.27 7.90 -1.05
CA LYS A 34 -7.24 6.55 -0.49
C LYS A 34 -5.81 6.11 -0.25
N ALA A 35 -5.56 5.36 0.81
CA ALA A 35 -4.27 4.75 1.09
C ALA A 35 -4.36 3.23 1.11
N LEU A 36 -3.39 2.57 0.48
CA LEU A 36 -3.15 1.14 0.60
C LEU A 36 -1.83 0.94 1.35
N TYR A 37 -1.86 0.20 2.43
CA TYR A 37 -0.66 0.02 3.25
C TYR A 37 -0.42 -1.45 3.62
N GLY A 38 0.85 -1.77 3.86
CA GLY A 38 1.28 -3.15 3.99
C GLY A 38 1.22 -3.70 5.40
N THR A 39 1.59 -2.92 6.41
CA THR A 39 1.79 -3.42 7.77
C THR A 39 1.34 -2.40 8.82
N GLY A 40 1.39 -2.81 10.09
CA GLY A 40 0.93 -1.99 11.20
C GLY A 40 -0.49 -2.31 11.64
N ALA A 41 -1.04 -1.54 12.54
CA ALA A 41 -2.41 -1.69 13.02
C ALA A 41 -3.42 -1.37 11.92
N ARG A 42 -4.60 -1.97 11.98
CA ARG A 42 -5.71 -1.57 11.11
C ARG A 42 -6.16 -0.16 11.48
N SER A 43 -6.34 0.67 10.48
CA SER A 43 -6.85 2.02 10.66
C SER A 43 -8.38 2.02 10.78
N ASP A 44 -8.93 2.93 11.59
CA ASP A 44 -10.37 3.21 11.63
C ASP A 44 -10.85 4.02 10.43
N ASN A 45 -9.93 4.61 9.66
CA ASN A 45 -10.27 5.35 8.45
C ASN A 45 -10.65 4.36 7.34
N ALA A 46 -11.90 4.44 6.84
CA ALA A 46 -12.41 3.59 5.78
C ALA A 46 -11.64 3.72 4.45
N ASP A 47 -10.98 4.86 4.23
CA ASP A 47 -10.17 5.12 3.04
C ASP A 47 -8.71 4.67 3.18
N ALA A 48 -8.33 4.09 4.31
CA ALA A 48 -7.03 3.47 4.53
C ALA A 48 -7.19 1.95 4.65
N VAL A 49 -6.71 1.22 3.64
CA VAL A 49 -6.89 -0.24 3.54
C VAL A 49 -5.57 -0.95 3.70
N ARG A 50 -5.48 -1.82 4.69
CA ARG A 50 -4.35 -2.71 4.87
C ARG A 50 -4.48 -3.90 3.92
N VAL A 51 -3.50 -4.08 3.02
CA VAL A 51 -3.54 -5.12 1.99
C VAL A 51 -2.87 -6.42 2.41
N SER A 52 -1.94 -6.38 3.36
CA SER A 52 -1.19 -7.55 3.83
C SER A 52 -1.75 -8.09 5.16
N GLY A 53 -1.85 -9.41 5.28
CA GLY A 53 -2.07 -10.08 6.56
C GLY A 53 -0.74 -10.32 7.30
N LYS A 54 -0.80 -10.62 8.61
CA LYS A 54 0.40 -10.93 9.40
C LYS A 54 1.16 -12.13 8.84
N LEU A 55 0.46 -13.21 8.49
CA LEU A 55 1.08 -14.42 7.93
C LEU A 55 1.76 -14.15 6.59
N GLY A 56 1.14 -13.38 5.69
CA GLY A 56 1.73 -13.02 4.42
C GLY A 56 3.00 -12.18 4.57
N TYR A 57 3.00 -11.26 5.51
CA TYR A 57 4.18 -10.46 5.81
C TYR A 57 5.35 -11.31 6.32
N TYR A 58 5.12 -12.18 7.29
CA TYR A 58 6.16 -13.07 7.83
C TYR A 58 6.65 -14.08 6.80
N PHE A 59 5.76 -14.64 6.01
CA PHE A 59 6.12 -15.55 4.91
C PHE A 59 7.01 -14.87 3.89
N HIS A 60 6.65 -13.67 3.43
CA HIS A 60 7.45 -12.89 2.50
C HIS A 60 8.85 -12.58 3.08
N ASN A 61 8.92 -12.16 4.35
CA ASN A 61 10.18 -11.90 5.03
C ASN A 61 11.07 -13.15 5.08
N ALA A 62 10.52 -14.29 5.52
CA ALA A 62 11.26 -15.55 5.62
C ALA A 62 11.79 -16.02 4.26
N VAL A 63 10.95 -16.03 3.23
CA VAL A 63 11.34 -16.48 1.89
C VAL A 63 12.34 -15.51 1.24
N SER A 64 12.17 -14.20 1.44
CA SER A 64 13.12 -13.19 0.93
C SER A 64 14.51 -13.34 1.55
N ARG A 65 14.59 -13.67 2.83
CA ARG A 65 15.87 -13.94 3.50
C ARG A 65 16.54 -15.22 3.02
N LEU A 66 15.76 -16.25 2.72
CA LEU A 66 16.28 -17.54 2.26
C LEU A 66 16.74 -17.51 0.79
N THR A 67 16.08 -16.72 -0.06
CA THR A 67 16.30 -16.70 -1.50
C THR A 67 16.96 -15.43 -2.01
N ASP A 68 17.13 -14.42 -1.15
CA ASP A 68 17.65 -13.09 -1.50
C ASP A 68 16.85 -12.38 -2.61
N HIS A 69 15.55 -12.71 -2.73
CA HIS A 69 14.64 -12.14 -3.71
C HIS A 69 13.62 -11.22 -3.05
N THR A 70 14.06 -10.09 -2.52
CA THR A 70 13.19 -9.09 -1.92
C THR A 70 12.25 -8.49 -2.97
N GLY A 71 10.96 -8.41 -2.65
CA GLY A 71 9.96 -7.77 -3.51
C GLY A 71 9.35 -8.66 -4.60
N LEU A 72 9.65 -9.96 -4.64
CA LEU A 72 9.08 -10.91 -5.61
C LEU A 72 7.96 -11.80 -5.03
N TYR A 73 7.64 -11.64 -3.75
CA TYR A 73 6.62 -12.40 -3.06
C TYR A 73 5.41 -11.52 -2.73
N SER A 74 4.51 -11.99 -1.88
CA SER A 74 3.27 -11.28 -1.50
C SER A 74 2.25 -11.16 -2.65
N TRP A 75 2.05 -12.23 -3.40
CA TRP A 75 1.08 -12.25 -4.51
C TRP A 75 -0.35 -11.93 -4.07
N ALA A 76 -0.80 -12.50 -2.94
CA ALA A 76 -2.16 -12.28 -2.45
C ALA A 76 -2.39 -10.81 -2.06
N ALA A 77 -1.44 -10.20 -1.33
CA ALA A 77 -1.50 -8.79 -0.95
C ALA A 77 -1.48 -7.88 -2.19
N THR A 78 -0.64 -8.19 -3.17
CA THR A 78 -0.55 -7.42 -4.41
C THR A 78 -1.80 -7.55 -5.26
N ARG A 79 -2.41 -8.74 -5.35
CA ARG A 79 -3.71 -8.92 -6.02
C ARG A 79 -4.81 -8.11 -5.34
N ARG A 80 -4.83 -8.08 -4.02
CA ARG A 80 -5.77 -7.26 -3.26
C ARG A 80 -5.54 -5.78 -3.55
N MET A 81 -4.29 -5.33 -3.56
CA MET A 81 -3.92 -3.96 -3.92
C MET A 81 -4.42 -3.60 -5.32
N ILE A 82 -4.16 -4.43 -6.32
CA ILE A 82 -4.62 -4.22 -7.71
C ILE A 82 -6.14 -4.12 -7.78
N ARG A 83 -6.86 -4.97 -7.04
CA ARG A 83 -8.32 -4.92 -6.98
C ARG A 83 -8.82 -3.60 -6.38
N GLU A 84 -8.19 -3.11 -5.34
CA GLU A 84 -8.51 -1.81 -4.72
C GLU A 84 -8.21 -0.64 -5.68
N ILE A 85 -7.11 -0.71 -6.42
CA ILE A 85 -6.76 0.30 -7.44
C ILE A 85 -7.84 0.34 -8.53
N ARG A 86 -8.24 -0.82 -9.04
CA ARG A 86 -9.28 -0.91 -10.07
C ARG A 86 -10.63 -0.39 -9.59
N ALA A 87 -11.00 -0.69 -8.34
CA ALA A 87 -12.26 -0.23 -7.76
C ALA A 87 -12.26 1.29 -7.53
N PHE A 88 -11.17 1.84 -7.07
CA PHE A 88 -11.05 3.28 -6.79
C PHE A 88 -10.87 4.13 -8.05
N GLN A 89 -10.23 3.58 -9.09
CA GLN A 89 -9.92 4.28 -10.34
C GLN A 89 -9.22 5.63 -10.12
N PRO A 90 -8.02 5.63 -9.54
CA PRO A 90 -7.30 6.85 -9.23
C PRO A 90 -6.84 7.59 -10.49
N ASP A 91 -6.83 8.91 -10.42
CA ASP A 91 -6.20 9.78 -11.42
C ASP A 91 -4.68 9.85 -11.21
N LEU A 92 -4.23 9.70 -9.97
CA LEU A 92 -2.82 9.72 -9.58
C LEU A 92 -2.54 8.63 -8.55
N ILE A 93 -1.46 7.90 -8.76
CA ILE A 93 -0.93 6.94 -7.78
C ILE A 93 0.41 7.46 -7.27
N HIS A 94 0.49 7.67 -5.96
CA HIS A 94 1.70 8.13 -5.29
C HIS A 94 2.34 6.96 -4.51
N LEU A 95 3.48 6.50 -5.02
CA LEU A 95 4.25 5.41 -4.41
C LEU A 95 5.23 5.98 -3.40
N HIS A 96 5.15 5.53 -2.16
CA HIS A 96 6.09 5.87 -1.11
C HIS A 96 7.05 4.71 -0.84
N THR A 97 6.97 4.15 0.34
CA THR A 97 7.85 3.06 0.78
C THR A 97 7.33 1.72 0.26
N LEU A 98 7.88 1.22 -0.84
CA LEU A 98 7.52 -0.07 -1.40
C LEU A 98 8.29 -1.25 -0.80
N HIS A 99 9.46 -1.01 -0.21
CA HIS A 99 10.18 -2.03 0.54
C HIS A 99 9.43 -2.38 1.84
N GLY A 100 9.64 -3.55 2.38
CA GLY A 100 9.02 -3.96 3.65
C GLY A 100 8.12 -5.18 3.54
N PHE A 101 8.35 -6.05 2.56
CA PHE A 101 7.76 -7.39 2.46
C PHE A 101 6.23 -7.44 2.34
N TYR A 102 5.60 -6.47 1.70
CA TYR A 102 4.15 -6.44 1.54
C TYR A 102 3.66 -6.39 0.09
N VAL A 103 4.56 -6.16 -0.87
CA VAL A 103 4.20 -6.03 -2.28
C VAL A 103 5.15 -6.83 -3.18
N ASN A 104 4.60 -7.46 -4.21
CA ASN A 104 5.36 -8.02 -5.31
C ASN A 104 5.57 -6.94 -6.37
N TYR A 105 6.79 -6.45 -6.51
CA TYR A 105 7.13 -5.32 -7.39
C TYR A 105 6.85 -5.62 -8.86
N GLU A 106 7.24 -6.79 -9.32
CA GLU A 106 7.05 -7.18 -10.72
C GLU A 106 5.57 -7.17 -11.10
N MET A 107 4.73 -7.79 -10.26
CA MET A 107 3.30 -7.86 -10.49
C MET A 107 2.65 -6.48 -10.45
N LEU A 108 3.04 -5.63 -9.48
CA LEU A 108 2.51 -4.28 -9.37
C LEU A 108 2.90 -3.41 -10.58
N PHE A 109 4.16 -3.40 -10.94
CA PHE A 109 4.64 -2.57 -12.05
C PHE A 109 4.14 -3.05 -13.42
N ARG A 110 3.93 -4.34 -13.62
CA ARG A 110 3.26 -4.85 -14.81
C ARG A 110 1.83 -4.33 -14.93
N PHE A 111 1.15 -4.22 -13.81
CA PHE A 111 -0.22 -3.68 -13.77
C PHE A 111 -0.27 -2.17 -13.99
N LEU A 112 0.70 -1.41 -13.49
CA LEU A 112 0.74 0.07 -13.59
C LEU A 112 1.20 0.58 -14.97
N LYS A 113 1.76 -0.28 -15.83
CA LYS A 113 2.08 0.05 -17.23
C LYS A 113 0.81 0.23 -18.06
#